data_ca68f509ddd90277b461dfa7ea574d94
#
_entry.id   ca68f509ddd90277b461dfa7ea574d94
#
_cell.length_a   1.000
_cell.length_b   1.000
_cell.length_c   1.000
_cell.angle_alpha   90.00
_cell.angle_beta   90.00
_cell.angle_gamma   90.00
#
_symmetry.space_group_name_H-M   'P 1'
#
loop_
_entity.id
_entity.type
_entity.pdbx_description
1 polymer ?
#
loop_
_entity_poly.entity_id
_entity_poly.type
_entity_poly.pdbx_seq_one_letter_code
_entity_poly.pdbx_strand_id
1 'polypeptide(L)'
;MVHGVVIDFETANNSPSSVCSVGVCIVRDGEVVDRFYSLIHPYPDYYNVFCQRVHGLGPQDTDDAPQFPEVWDQVEDHILAAFEADRVPDIPFVAHNARFDENCLKCVFDAYGLHYPGYRFQDTLAASRKHFGPSLPNHQLHTVAAACGYDLQNHHHALADAEACAAIALKLL
;
A
#
# COMPACT_ATOMS: atom_id res chain seq x y z
N MET A 1 -6.81 19.91 -3.80
CA MET A 1 -5.54 19.22 -4.13
C MET A 1 -5.41 17.97 -3.28
N VAL A 2 -4.97 16.85 -3.86
CA VAL A 2 -4.87 15.57 -3.15
C VAL A 2 -3.68 15.59 -2.20
N HIS A 3 -3.92 15.18 -0.95
CA HIS A 3 -2.91 14.86 0.05
C HIS A 3 -3.19 13.45 0.56
N GLY A 4 -2.18 12.65 0.73
CA GLY A 4 -2.37 11.29 1.25
C GLY A 4 -1.11 10.45 1.26
N VAL A 5 -1.23 9.31 1.93
CA VAL A 5 -0.23 8.25 1.96
C VAL A 5 -0.78 7.08 1.15
N VAL A 6 -0.29 6.90 -0.06
CA VAL A 6 -0.69 5.79 -0.91
C VAL A 6 0.12 4.58 -0.52
N ILE A 7 -0.55 3.46 -0.23
CA ILE A 7 0.08 2.27 0.33
C ILE A 7 -0.39 1.01 -0.38
N ASP A 8 0.49 0.04 -0.49
CA ASP A 8 0.22 -1.30 -0.98
C ASP A 8 1.06 -2.32 -0.20
N PHE A 9 0.41 -3.38 0.30
CA PHE A 9 1.05 -4.51 0.97
C PHE A 9 1.02 -5.76 0.12
N GLU A 10 2.09 -6.54 0.18
CA GLU A 10 2.06 -7.96 -0.22
C GLU A 10 2.11 -8.84 1.02
N THR A 11 1.40 -9.97 0.98
CA THR A 11 1.33 -10.92 2.10
C THR A 11 1.99 -12.26 1.75
N ALA A 12 2.63 -12.87 2.75
CA ALA A 12 3.30 -14.17 2.60
C ALA A 12 2.30 -15.33 2.52
N ASN A 13 1.16 -15.19 3.20
CA ASN A 13 0.12 -16.22 3.33
C ASN A 13 -1.25 -15.57 3.53
N ASN A 14 -2.26 -16.38 3.86
CA ASN A 14 -3.62 -15.89 4.04
C ASN A 14 -3.89 -15.18 5.38
N SER A 15 -2.91 -15.12 6.29
CA SER A 15 -3.04 -14.30 7.49
C SER A 15 -2.77 -12.83 7.15
N PRO A 16 -3.71 -11.92 7.37
CA PRO A 16 -3.53 -10.51 7.00
C PRO A 16 -2.35 -9.82 7.69
N SER A 17 -1.93 -10.31 8.88
CA SER A 17 -0.76 -9.80 9.59
C SER A 17 0.58 -10.19 8.94
N SER A 18 0.59 -11.20 8.06
CA SER A 18 1.81 -11.71 7.42
C SER A 18 2.24 -10.87 6.22
N VAL A 19 2.32 -9.55 6.40
CA VAL A 19 2.84 -8.65 5.38
C VAL A 19 4.32 -8.93 5.14
N CYS A 20 4.73 -9.05 3.88
CA CYS A 20 6.10 -9.38 3.49
C CYS A 20 6.79 -8.28 2.66
N SER A 21 6.04 -7.31 2.20
CA SER A 21 6.57 -6.07 1.63
C SER A 21 5.54 -4.95 1.71
N VAL A 22 6.03 -3.72 1.67
CA VAL A 22 5.21 -2.52 1.61
C VAL A 22 5.80 -1.52 0.63
N GLY A 23 4.92 -0.94 -0.19
CA GLY A 23 5.22 0.20 -1.04
C GLY A 23 4.42 1.42 -0.60
N VAL A 24 5.06 2.57 -0.54
CA VAL A 24 4.44 3.82 -0.12
C VAL A 24 4.80 4.94 -1.08
N CYS A 25 3.79 5.70 -1.50
CA CYS A 25 3.97 6.98 -2.19
C CYS A 25 3.31 8.08 -1.36
N ILE A 26 4.04 9.13 -1.04
CA ILE A 26 3.49 10.26 -0.30
C ILE A 26 3.09 11.34 -1.30
N VAL A 27 1.83 11.73 -1.25
CA VAL A 27 1.26 12.77 -2.10
C VAL A 27 1.02 14.03 -1.27
N ARG A 28 1.61 15.15 -1.71
CA ARG A 28 1.39 16.46 -1.15
C ARG A 28 1.14 17.47 -2.27
N ASP A 29 0.11 18.28 -2.14
CA ASP A 29 -0.27 19.31 -3.11
C ASP A 29 -0.52 18.79 -4.52
N GLY A 30 -1.00 17.54 -4.64
CA GLY A 30 -1.31 16.91 -5.92
C GLY A 30 -0.08 16.32 -6.64
N GLU A 31 1.04 16.18 -5.95
CA GLU A 31 2.27 15.60 -6.50
C GLU A 31 2.82 14.50 -5.60
N VAL A 32 3.43 13.48 -6.19
CA VAL A 32 4.18 12.46 -5.44
C VAL A 32 5.51 13.07 -5.02
N VAL A 33 5.67 13.34 -3.74
CA VAL A 33 6.86 14.01 -3.18
C VAL A 33 7.87 13.04 -2.59
N ASP A 34 7.47 11.83 -2.25
CA ASP A 34 8.36 10.81 -1.68
C ASP A 34 7.87 9.39 -1.99
N ARG A 35 8.78 8.45 -1.97
CA ARG A 35 8.55 7.02 -2.19
C ARG A 35 9.35 6.20 -1.20
N PHE A 36 8.76 5.11 -0.73
CA PHE A 36 9.43 4.18 0.17
C PHE A 36 9.04 2.75 -0.18
N TYR A 37 9.98 1.84 -0.10
CA TYR A 37 9.78 0.41 -0.25
C TYR A 37 10.60 -0.35 0.77
N SER A 38 10.02 -1.39 1.37
CA SER A 38 10.75 -2.32 2.20
C SER A 38 10.19 -3.73 2.09
N LEU A 39 11.07 -4.70 2.08
CA LEU A 39 10.76 -6.07 2.48
C LEU A 39 10.47 -6.09 3.98
N ILE A 40 9.62 -7.03 4.40
CA ILE A 40 9.22 -7.20 5.80
C ILE A 40 9.33 -8.68 6.15
N HIS A 41 9.96 -8.99 7.28
CA HIS A 41 9.90 -10.34 7.83
C HIS A 41 8.48 -10.62 8.30
N PRO A 42 7.74 -11.57 7.67
CA PRO A 42 6.32 -11.75 7.95
C PRO A 42 6.06 -12.40 9.32
N TYR A 43 4.89 -12.13 9.87
CA TYR A 43 4.44 -12.74 11.12
C TYR A 43 2.94 -13.07 11.05
N PRO A 44 2.53 -14.35 11.03
CA PRO A 44 3.35 -15.58 11.09
C PRO A 44 4.28 -15.77 9.89
N ASP A 45 5.46 -16.38 10.17
CA ASP A 45 6.55 -16.55 9.20
C ASP A 45 6.44 -17.86 8.44
N TYR A 46 5.57 -17.87 7.44
CA TYR A 46 5.52 -18.93 6.43
C TYR A 46 4.95 -18.37 5.12
N TYR A 47 5.27 -19.02 4.02
CA TYR A 47 4.75 -18.65 2.70
C TYR A 47 3.82 -19.72 2.17
N ASN A 48 2.69 -19.35 1.58
CA ASN A 48 1.91 -20.25 0.76
C ASN A 48 2.24 -20.09 -0.72
N VAL A 49 2.02 -21.15 -1.49
CA VAL A 49 2.36 -21.18 -2.91
C VAL A 49 1.58 -20.17 -3.72
N PHE A 50 0.32 -19.90 -3.36
CA PHE A 50 -0.53 -18.94 -4.06
C PHE A 50 0.04 -17.53 -3.95
N CYS A 51 0.37 -17.07 -2.75
CA CYS A 51 0.96 -15.75 -2.53
C CYS A 51 2.32 -15.62 -3.23
N GLN A 52 3.17 -16.65 -3.15
CA GLN A 52 4.46 -16.65 -3.85
C GLN A 52 4.31 -16.52 -5.36
N ARG A 53 3.29 -17.15 -5.94
CA ARG A 53 3.00 -17.03 -7.39
C ARG A 53 2.55 -15.63 -7.77
N VAL A 54 1.86 -14.94 -6.87
CA VAL A 54 1.36 -13.58 -7.13
C VAL A 54 2.51 -12.56 -7.16
N HIS A 55 3.36 -12.51 -6.13
CA HIS A 55 4.38 -11.47 -5.99
C HIS A 55 5.82 -11.94 -6.17
N GLY A 56 6.06 -13.24 -6.21
CA GLY A 56 7.40 -13.80 -6.44
C GLY A 56 8.33 -13.78 -5.24
N LEU A 57 7.89 -13.30 -4.07
CA LEU A 57 8.68 -13.28 -2.85
C LEU A 57 8.59 -14.61 -2.10
N GLY A 58 9.65 -14.98 -1.40
CA GLY A 58 9.74 -16.16 -0.58
C GLY A 58 10.65 -15.96 0.63
N PRO A 59 10.86 -17.03 1.44
CA PRO A 59 11.70 -16.93 2.63
C PRO A 59 13.11 -16.39 2.37
N GLN A 60 13.71 -16.73 1.22
CA GLN A 60 15.04 -16.22 0.83
C GLN A 60 15.11 -14.71 0.72
N ASP A 61 13.98 -14.04 0.47
CA ASP A 61 13.92 -12.58 0.33
C ASP A 61 13.70 -11.88 1.67
N THR A 62 13.01 -12.52 2.61
CA THR A 62 12.51 -11.87 3.84
C THR A 62 13.03 -12.45 5.15
N ASP A 63 13.81 -13.57 5.13
CA ASP A 63 14.36 -14.15 6.36
C ASP A 63 15.25 -13.15 7.14
N ASP A 64 16.00 -12.32 6.43
CA ASP A 64 16.86 -11.28 7.01
C ASP A 64 16.26 -9.86 6.93
N ALA A 65 15.00 -9.75 6.52
CA ALA A 65 14.32 -8.45 6.44
C ALA A 65 13.92 -7.94 7.85
N PRO A 66 13.76 -6.63 8.02
CA PRO A 66 13.27 -6.06 9.26
C PRO A 66 11.82 -6.48 9.53
N GLN A 67 11.45 -6.54 10.80
CA GLN A 67 10.07 -6.77 11.21
C GLN A 67 9.19 -5.54 11.01
N PHE A 68 7.89 -5.74 10.97
CA PHE A 68 6.93 -4.66 10.71
C PHE A 68 7.10 -3.43 11.60
N PRO A 69 7.30 -3.51 12.94
CA PRO A 69 7.46 -2.31 13.77
C PRO A 69 8.60 -1.40 13.31
N GLU A 70 9.75 -1.97 12.92
CA GLU A 70 10.89 -1.20 12.41
C GLU A 70 10.58 -0.53 11.07
N VAL A 71 9.91 -1.27 10.17
CA VAL A 71 9.51 -0.75 8.87
C VAL A 71 8.48 0.36 9.01
N TRP A 72 7.52 0.20 9.93
CA TRP A 72 6.49 1.20 10.14
C TRP A 72 7.03 2.50 10.72
N ASP A 73 8.01 2.42 11.62
CA ASP A 73 8.73 3.60 12.11
C ASP A 73 9.38 4.37 10.95
N GLN A 74 9.96 3.67 9.98
CA GLN A 74 10.53 4.30 8.78
C GLN A 74 9.45 4.94 7.90
N VAL A 75 8.30 4.29 7.72
CA VAL A 75 7.16 4.86 6.99
C VAL A 75 6.71 6.16 7.65
N GLU A 76 6.56 6.17 8.96
CA GLU A 76 6.18 7.36 9.71
C GLU A 76 7.23 8.48 9.55
N ASP A 77 8.52 8.17 9.61
CA ASP A 77 9.60 9.14 9.39
C ASP A 77 9.50 9.79 8.00
N HIS A 78 9.19 9.03 6.96
CA HIS A 78 8.95 9.56 5.62
C HIS A 78 7.75 10.50 5.58
N ILE A 79 6.65 10.14 6.25
CA ILE A 79 5.45 10.99 6.34
C ILE A 79 5.77 12.30 7.06
N LEU A 80 6.44 12.23 8.21
CA LEU A 80 6.80 13.41 9.00
C LEU A 80 7.68 14.36 8.21
N ALA A 81 8.68 13.82 7.51
CA ALA A 81 9.57 14.61 6.67
C ALA A 81 8.84 15.28 5.50
N ALA A 82 7.97 14.54 4.80
CA ALA A 82 7.23 15.03 3.64
C ALA A 82 6.26 16.16 4.00
N PHE A 83 5.68 16.12 5.20
CA PHE A 83 4.72 17.13 5.68
C PHE A 83 5.33 18.14 6.66
N GLU A 84 6.64 18.04 6.90
CA GLU A 84 7.36 18.93 7.84
C GLU A 84 6.65 19.00 9.21
N ALA A 85 6.24 17.82 9.73
CA ALA A 85 5.39 17.70 10.89
C ALA A 85 6.09 16.93 12.03
N ASP A 86 5.72 17.23 13.28
CA ASP A 86 6.22 16.55 14.48
C ASP A 86 5.43 15.28 14.82
N ARG A 87 4.28 15.10 14.21
CA ARG A 87 3.41 13.92 14.35
C ARG A 87 2.73 13.64 13.02
N VAL A 88 2.33 12.39 12.80
CA VAL A 88 1.61 11.99 11.59
C VAL A 88 0.36 12.87 11.44
N PRO A 89 0.27 13.66 10.35
CA PRO A 89 -0.86 14.56 10.15
C PRO A 89 -2.16 13.78 9.88
N ASP A 90 -3.30 14.43 10.10
CA ASP A 90 -4.61 13.85 9.80
C ASP A 90 -4.89 13.90 8.28
N ILE A 91 -4.21 13.02 7.56
CA ILE A 91 -4.36 12.83 6.13
C ILE A 91 -4.81 11.39 5.83
N PRO A 92 -5.55 11.14 4.74
CA PRO A 92 -5.98 9.80 4.41
C PRO A 92 -4.81 8.92 3.94
N PHE A 93 -4.90 7.65 4.29
CA PHE A 93 -4.23 6.59 3.54
C PHE A 93 -5.06 6.27 2.30
N VAL A 94 -4.42 5.91 1.23
CA VAL A 94 -5.07 5.60 -0.06
C VAL A 94 -4.57 4.24 -0.55
N ALA A 95 -5.49 3.38 -0.97
CA ALA A 95 -5.13 2.09 -1.56
C ALA A 95 -6.13 1.69 -2.64
N HIS A 96 -5.76 0.74 -3.48
CA HIS A 96 -6.66 0.16 -4.47
C HIS A 96 -7.26 -1.14 -3.91
N ASN A 97 -8.56 -1.15 -3.61
CA ASN A 97 -9.22 -2.11 -2.73
C ASN A 97 -8.76 -1.94 -1.27
N ALA A 98 -8.90 -0.72 -0.78
CA ALA A 98 -8.37 -0.25 0.51
C ALA A 98 -8.74 -1.13 1.71
N ARG A 99 -9.85 -1.86 1.64
CA ARG A 99 -10.26 -2.80 2.69
C ARG A 99 -9.19 -3.88 2.95
N PHE A 100 -8.47 -4.31 1.93
CA PHE A 100 -7.39 -5.29 2.07
C PHE A 100 -6.22 -4.71 2.87
N ASP A 101 -5.69 -3.57 2.46
CA ASP A 101 -4.52 -2.95 3.11
C ASP A 101 -4.85 -2.43 4.51
N GLU A 102 -6.03 -1.87 4.69
CA GLU A 102 -6.52 -1.46 6.01
C GLU A 102 -6.61 -2.66 6.97
N ASN A 103 -7.12 -3.79 6.51
CA ASN A 103 -7.20 -5.00 7.32
C ASN A 103 -5.82 -5.58 7.64
N CYS A 104 -4.90 -5.60 6.68
CA CYS A 104 -3.51 -5.97 6.92
C CYS A 104 -2.89 -5.10 8.01
N LEU A 105 -3.07 -3.79 7.92
CA LEU A 105 -2.51 -2.83 8.86
C LEU A 105 -3.07 -3.02 10.27
N LYS A 106 -4.38 -3.17 10.41
CA LYS A 106 -5.04 -3.45 11.70
C LYS A 106 -4.53 -4.77 12.31
N CYS A 107 -4.47 -5.82 11.50
CA CYS A 107 -4.06 -7.14 11.99
C CYS A 107 -2.58 -7.19 12.38
N VAL A 108 -1.69 -6.54 11.64
CA VAL A 108 -0.26 -6.55 11.97
C VAL A 108 0.04 -5.67 13.19
N PHE A 109 -0.65 -4.55 13.37
CA PHE A 109 -0.56 -3.76 14.61
C PHE A 109 -0.98 -4.61 15.83
N ASP A 110 -2.10 -5.30 15.72
CA ASP A 110 -2.58 -6.20 16.78
C ASP A 110 -1.60 -7.33 17.07
N ALA A 111 -1.05 -7.98 16.03
CA ALA A 111 -0.10 -9.08 16.17
C ALA A 111 1.16 -8.69 16.95
N TYR A 112 1.62 -7.45 16.82
CA TYR A 112 2.76 -6.92 17.55
C TYR A 112 2.40 -6.15 18.82
N GLY A 113 1.12 -6.15 19.23
CA GLY A 113 0.67 -5.43 20.41
C GLY A 113 0.80 -3.91 20.31
N LEU A 114 0.78 -3.37 19.11
CA LEU A 114 0.87 -1.93 18.84
C LEU A 114 -0.52 -1.30 18.84
N HIS A 115 -0.60 -0.05 19.32
CA HIS A 115 -1.84 0.71 19.25
C HIS A 115 -2.10 1.20 17.81
N TYR A 116 -3.21 0.76 17.21
CA TYR A 116 -3.64 1.23 15.89
C TYR A 116 -4.31 2.61 16.00
N PRO A 117 -3.78 3.65 15.32
CA PRO A 117 -4.30 5.02 15.48
C PRO A 117 -5.64 5.28 14.80
N GLY A 118 -6.19 4.33 14.07
CA GLY A 118 -7.44 4.51 13.33
C GLY A 118 -7.27 5.35 12.06
N TYR A 119 -6.27 5.02 11.25
CA TYR A 119 -6.05 5.70 9.97
C TYR A 119 -7.30 5.65 9.09
N ARG A 120 -7.61 6.79 8.46
CA ARG A 120 -8.70 6.88 7.49
C ARG A 120 -8.20 6.43 6.13
N PHE A 121 -9.01 5.61 5.45
CA PHE A 121 -8.67 5.12 4.10
C PHE A 121 -9.61 5.70 3.05
N GLN A 122 -9.05 6.03 1.89
CA GLN A 122 -9.75 6.27 0.64
C GLN A 122 -9.44 5.14 -0.33
N ASP A 123 -10.42 4.77 -1.15
CA ASP A 123 -10.34 3.60 -2.03
C ASP A 123 -10.44 3.99 -3.49
N THR A 124 -9.34 3.84 -4.22
CA THR A 124 -9.30 4.12 -5.66
C THR A 124 -10.11 3.10 -6.47
N LEU A 125 -10.34 1.88 -5.97
CA LEU A 125 -11.25 0.91 -6.59
C LEU A 125 -12.69 1.44 -6.56
N ALA A 126 -13.14 1.92 -5.42
CA ALA A 126 -14.48 2.50 -5.28
C ALA A 126 -14.62 3.77 -6.16
N ALA A 127 -13.61 4.62 -6.16
CA ALA A 127 -13.57 5.81 -7.01
C ALA A 127 -13.63 5.45 -8.50
N SER A 128 -12.89 4.42 -8.93
CA SER A 128 -12.90 3.98 -10.33
C SER A 128 -14.26 3.43 -10.76
N ARG A 129 -14.92 2.66 -9.90
CA ARG A 129 -16.27 2.15 -10.16
C ARG A 129 -17.29 3.28 -10.33
N LYS A 130 -17.18 4.31 -9.51
CA LYS A 130 -18.04 5.50 -9.59
C LYS A 130 -17.77 6.31 -10.86
N HIS A 131 -16.50 6.46 -11.25
CA HIS A 131 -16.10 7.31 -12.37
C HIS A 131 -16.31 6.63 -13.73
N PHE A 132 -15.82 5.41 -13.88
CA PHE A 132 -15.83 4.68 -15.15
C PHE A 132 -17.05 3.76 -15.32
N GLY A 133 -17.62 3.24 -14.22
CA GLY A 133 -18.76 2.34 -14.27
C GLY A 133 -18.51 1.16 -15.23
N PRO A 134 -19.47 0.86 -16.13
CA PRO A 134 -19.34 -0.27 -17.07
C PRO A 134 -18.45 0.01 -18.29
N SER A 135 -17.84 1.19 -18.39
CA SER A 135 -16.96 1.52 -19.52
C SER A 135 -15.63 0.76 -19.49
N LEU A 136 -15.24 0.19 -18.33
CA LEU A 136 -14.08 -0.67 -18.21
C LEU A 136 -14.51 -2.16 -18.09
N PRO A 137 -13.70 -3.09 -18.63
CA PRO A 137 -13.98 -4.54 -18.54
C PRO A 137 -13.87 -5.07 -17.10
N ASN A 138 -13.07 -4.43 -16.28
CA ASN A 138 -12.91 -4.67 -14.85
C ASN A 138 -12.29 -3.42 -14.21
N HIS A 139 -12.21 -3.42 -12.87
CA HIS A 139 -11.61 -2.32 -12.11
C HIS A 139 -10.35 -2.76 -11.35
N GLN A 140 -9.62 -3.71 -11.90
CA GLN A 140 -8.31 -4.12 -11.39
C GLN A 140 -7.30 -2.97 -11.54
N LEU A 141 -6.29 -2.95 -10.68
CA LEU A 141 -5.32 -1.86 -10.61
C LEU A 141 -4.72 -1.49 -11.97
N HIS A 142 -4.20 -2.48 -12.71
CA HIS A 142 -3.57 -2.25 -14.02
C HIS A 142 -4.56 -1.71 -15.06
N THR A 143 -5.80 -2.16 -15.05
CA THR A 143 -6.84 -1.69 -15.97
C THR A 143 -7.20 -0.24 -15.69
N VAL A 144 -7.41 0.11 -14.43
CA VAL A 144 -7.75 1.48 -14.04
C VAL A 144 -6.56 2.43 -14.22
N ALA A 145 -5.35 1.98 -13.90
CA ALA A 145 -4.13 2.77 -14.13
C ALA A 145 -3.98 3.13 -15.62
N ALA A 146 -4.15 2.15 -16.52
CA ALA A 146 -4.11 2.39 -17.96
C ALA A 146 -5.17 3.39 -18.42
N ALA A 147 -6.40 3.28 -17.91
CA ALA A 147 -7.48 4.22 -18.20
C ALA A 147 -7.18 5.64 -17.68
N CYS A 148 -6.34 5.76 -16.65
CA CYS A 148 -5.86 7.03 -16.12
C CYS A 148 -4.57 7.54 -16.84
N GLY A 149 -4.07 6.82 -17.84
CA GLY A 149 -2.89 7.18 -18.60
C GLY A 149 -1.57 6.74 -17.95
N TYR A 150 -1.60 5.79 -17.04
CA TYR A 150 -0.43 5.24 -16.37
C TYR A 150 -0.17 3.79 -16.80
N ASP A 151 1.02 3.53 -17.32
CA ASP A 151 1.45 2.20 -17.74
C ASP A 151 2.13 1.47 -16.58
N LEU A 152 1.37 0.59 -15.90
CA LEU A 152 1.87 -0.18 -14.78
C LEU A 152 2.82 -1.27 -15.27
N GLN A 153 4.10 -1.10 -14.97
CA GLN A 153 5.12 -2.13 -15.11
C GLN A 153 5.31 -2.85 -13.77
N ASN A 154 5.77 -4.09 -13.82
CA ASN A 154 6.14 -4.83 -12.61
C ASN A 154 4.98 -4.98 -11.59
N HIS A 155 3.78 -5.28 -12.10
CA HIS A 155 2.59 -5.52 -11.27
C HIS A 155 2.87 -6.59 -10.19
N HIS A 156 2.27 -6.42 -9.01
CA HIS A 156 2.52 -7.19 -7.77
C HIS A 156 3.89 -6.93 -7.11
N HIS A 157 4.60 -5.89 -7.53
CA HIS A 157 5.65 -5.28 -6.72
C HIS A 157 5.02 -4.13 -5.93
N ALA A 158 5.11 -4.15 -4.61
CA ALA A 158 4.34 -3.24 -3.74
C ALA A 158 4.56 -1.76 -4.06
N LEU A 159 5.80 -1.33 -4.36
CA LEU A 159 6.04 0.07 -4.74
C LEU A 159 5.47 0.40 -6.12
N ALA A 160 5.63 -0.50 -7.11
CA ALA A 160 5.06 -0.28 -8.44
C ALA A 160 3.53 -0.16 -8.37
N ASP A 161 2.88 -0.98 -7.56
CA ASP A 161 1.44 -0.95 -7.37
C ASP A 161 1.00 0.32 -6.60
N ALA A 162 1.76 0.76 -5.60
CA ALA A 162 1.51 2.03 -4.91
C ALA A 162 1.66 3.24 -5.85
N GLU A 163 2.65 3.24 -6.75
CA GLU A 163 2.82 4.29 -7.76
C GLU A 163 1.64 4.34 -8.75
N ALA A 164 1.18 3.19 -9.21
CA ALA A 164 -0.01 3.10 -10.06
C ALA A 164 -1.27 3.60 -9.33
N CYS A 165 -1.43 3.20 -8.07
CA CYS A 165 -2.52 3.68 -7.22
C CYS A 165 -2.46 5.20 -7.01
N ALA A 166 -1.26 5.76 -6.83
CA ALA A 166 -1.07 7.22 -6.71
C ALA A 166 -1.49 7.94 -8.00
N ALA A 167 -1.12 7.41 -9.17
CA ALA A 167 -1.56 7.98 -10.45
C ALA A 167 -3.09 7.99 -10.59
N ILE A 168 -3.75 6.92 -10.14
CA ILE A 168 -5.23 6.86 -10.12
C ILE A 168 -5.79 7.88 -9.13
N ALA A 169 -5.23 7.94 -7.91
CA ALA A 169 -5.69 8.87 -6.87
C ALA A 169 -5.63 10.33 -7.35
N LEU A 170 -4.55 10.73 -8.00
CA LEU A 170 -4.39 12.08 -8.55
C LEU A 170 -5.42 12.43 -9.63
N LYS A 171 -6.01 11.43 -10.27
CA LYS A 171 -7.05 11.61 -11.30
C LYS A 171 -8.47 11.59 -10.73
N LEU A 172 -8.73 10.73 -9.73
CA LEU A 172 -10.08 10.38 -9.34
C LEU A 172 -10.48 10.85 -7.93
N LEU A 173 -9.53 11.24 -7.09
CA LEU A 173 -9.75 11.74 -5.73
C LEU A 173 -9.45 13.24 -5.65
#